data_9dd392e1e9f31578a2b0f950d25c894e
#
_entry.id   9dd392e1e9f31578a2b0f950d25c894e
#
_cell.length_a   1.000
_cell.length_b   1.000
_cell.length_c   1.000
_cell.angle_alpha   90.00
_cell.angle_beta   90.00
_cell.angle_gamma   90.00
#
_symmetry.space_group_name_H-M   'P 1'
#
loop_
_entity.id
_entity.type
_entity.pdbx_description
1 polymer ?
#
loop_
_entity_poly.entity_id
_entity_poly.type
_entity_poly.pdbx_seq_one_letter_code
_entity_poly.pdbx_strand_id
1 'polypeptide(L)'
;MATIDLKMVSALFIPILVISAVIVALTAVWTLSLCKMWHRSNWFEKCCGSFGAATGSVPTGLALIRCVVPEGKTDAADTLAVGNSIWATVYGSMPAIVPMLAVTMGMIIPIGIGAAMMIVPLIIGMIFFRRK
;
A
#
# COMPACT_ATOMS: atom_id res chain seq x y z
N MET A 1 16.45 26.09 -14.03
CA MET A 1 15.74 25.17 -14.96
C MET A 1 16.41 23.81 -14.85
N ALA A 2 15.70 22.79 -14.39
CA ALA A 2 16.22 21.43 -14.34
C ALA A 2 16.17 20.87 -15.77
N THR A 3 17.29 20.80 -16.45
CA THR A 3 17.43 20.10 -17.73
C THR A 3 17.38 18.59 -17.43
N ILE A 4 16.24 18.00 -17.67
CA ILE A 4 16.10 16.55 -17.58
C ILE A 4 16.85 15.95 -18.77
N ASP A 5 17.92 15.22 -18.50
CA ASP A 5 18.70 14.57 -19.54
C ASP A 5 17.92 13.36 -20.07
N LEU A 6 17.29 13.53 -21.22
CA LEU A 6 16.44 12.53 -21.89
C LEU A 6 17.17 11.18 -22.10
N LYS A 7 18.49 11.19 -22.26
CA LYS A 7 19.30 9.96 -22.36
C LYS A 7 19.34 9.19 -21.04
N MET A 8 19.43 9.89 -19.92
CA MET A 8 19.40 9.29 -18.60
C MET A 8 18.02 8.70 -18.26
N VAL A 9 16.96 9.39 -18.64
CA VAL A 9 15.58 8.92 -18.49
C VAL A 9 15.33 7.64 -19.30
N SER A 10 15.78 7.61 -20.56
CA SER A 10 15.59 6.42 -21.42
C SER A 10 16.39 5.21 -20.92
N ALA A 11 17.58 5.41 -20.39
CA ALA A 11 18.38 4.32 -19.82
C ALA A 11 17.79 3.74 -18.54
N LEU A 12 17.15 4.57 -17.71
CA LEU A 12 16.52 4.17 -16.46
C LEU A 12 15.07 3.68 -16.60
N PHE A 13 14.47 3.91 -17.78
CA PHE A 13 13.05 3.58 -18.00
C PHE A 13 12.75 2.09 -17.85
N ILE A 14 13.56 1.23 -18.43
CA ILE A 14 13.39 -0.23 -18.35
C ILE A 14 13.53 -0.75 -16.91
N PRO A 15 14.60 -0.43 -16.16
CA PRO A 15 14.73 -0.83 -14.77
C PRO A 15 13.56 -0.35 -13.89
N ILE A 16 13.13 0.90 -14.05
CA ILE A 16 12.03 1.46 -13.27
C ILE A 16 10.73 0.73 -13.58
N LEU A 17 10.45 0.45 -14.85
CA LEU A 17 9.26 -0.26 -15.28
C LEU A 17 9.22 -1.68 -14.69
N VAL A 18 10.32 -2.41 -14.76
CA VAL A 18 10.43 -3.77 -14.21
C VAL A 18 10.22 -3.75 -12.68
N ILE A 19 10.90 -2.86 -11.97
CA ILE A 19 10.77 -2.75 -10.51
C ILE A 19 9.32 -2.38 -10.14
N SER A 20 8.71 -1.43 -10.84
CA SER A 20 7.32 -1.04 -10.60
C SER A 20 6.35 -2.19 -10.83
N ALA A 21 6.53 -2.95 -11.91
CA ALA A 21 5.69 -4.12 -12.19
C ALA A 21 5.81 -5.19 -11.10
N VAL A 22 7.02 -5.45 -10.63
CA VAL A 22 7.26 -6.41 -9.53
C VAL A 22 6.61 -5.93 -8.23
N ILE A 23 6.76 -4.66 -7.88
CA ILE A 23 6.15 -4.09 -6.67
C ILE A 23 4.62 -4.17 -6.75
N VAL A 24 4.01 -3.82 -7.88
CA VAL A 24 2.55 -3.91 -8.07
C VAL A 24 2.07 -5.35 -7.94
N ALA A 25 2.76 -6.31 -8.55
CA ALA A 25 2.41 -7.72 -8.46
C ALA A 25 2.51 -8.24 -7.02
N LEU A 26 3.58 -7.92 -6.31
CA LEU A 26 3.76 -8.28 -4.90
C LEU A 26 2.68 -7.66 -4.02
N THR A 27 2.37 -6.38 -4.23
CA THR A 27 1.29 -5.67 -3.51
C THR A 27 -0.06 -6.31 -3.76
N ALA A 28 -0.36 -6.71 -5.00
CA ALA A 28 -1.61 -7.40 -5.34
C ALA A 28 -1.73 -8.74 -4.60
N VAL A 29 -0.71 -9.58 -4.67
CA VAL A 29 -0.69 -10.88 -3.99
C VAL A 29 -0.83 -10.72 -2.48
N TRP A 30 -0.11 -9.76 -1.90
CA TRP A 30 -0.14 -9.46 -0.48
C TRP A 30 -1.52 -8.99 -0.02
N THR A 31 -2.10 -8.00 -0.72
CA THR A 31 -3.41 -7.44 -0.40
C THR A 31 -4.52 -8.48 -0.53
N LEU A 32 -4.51 -9.28 -1.60
CA LEU A 32 -5.47 -10.36 -1.80
C LEU A 32 -5.41 -11.41 -0.70
N SER A 33 -4.20 -11.81 -0.30
CA SER A 33 -3.98 -12.79 0.76
C SER A 33 -4.49 -12.29 2.11
N LEU A 34 -4.18 -11.05 2.48
CA LEU A 34 -4.61 -10.46 3.74
C LEU A 34 -6.11 -10.22 3.79
N CYS A 35 -6.70 -9.66 2.73
CA CYS A 35 -8.14 -9.40 2.69
C CYS A 35 -8.95 -10.68 2.78
N LYS A 36 -8.53 -11.73 2.07
CA LYS A 36 -9.18 -13.04 2.15
C LYS A 36 -9.10 -13.67 3.54
N MET A 37 -7.99 -13.42 4.25
CA MET A 37 -7.78 -13.96 5.60
C MET A 37 -8.59 -13.18 6.66
N TRP A 38 -8.74 -11.88 6.51
CA TRP A 38 -9.32 -11.01 7.54
C TRP A 38 -10.79 -10.68 7.33
N HIS A 39 -11.26 -10.64 6.09
CA HIS A 39 -12.64 -10.29 5.76
C HIS A 39 -13.42 -11.49 5.27
N ARG A 40 -14.46 -11.87 6.02
CA ARG A 40 -15.39 -12.96 5.66
C ARG A 40 -16.52 -12.50 4.72
N SER A 41 -16.95 -11.24 4.86
CA SER A 41 -17.99 -10.62 4.04
C SER A 41 -17.38 -9.51 3.20
N ASN A 42 -17.78 -9.40 1.93
CA ASN A 42 -17.38 -8.34 1.00
C ASN A 42 -15.84 -8.17 0.90
N TRP A 43 -15.09 -9.29 1.03
CA TRP A 43 -13.63 -9.29 1.05
C TRP A 43 -13.03 -8.73 -0.24
N PHE A 44 -13.65 -9.02 -1.38
CA PHE A 44 -13.15 -8.60 -2.69
C PHE A 44 -13.25 -7.08 -2.88
N GLU A 45 -14.33 -6.47 -2.46
CA GLU A 45 -14.56 -5.03 -2.54
C GLU A 45 -13.58 -4.27 -1.64
N LYS A 46 -13.40 -4.74 -0.41
CA LYS A 46 -12.41 -4.20 0.53
C LYS A 46 -10.99 -4.38 0.02
N CYS A 47 -10.72 -5.49 -0.66
CA CYS A 47 -9.45 -5.74 -1.31
C CYS A 47 -9.18 -4.75 -2.44
N CYS A 48 -10.15 -4.53 -3.32
CA CYS A 48 -10.03 -3.56 -4.42
C CYS A 48 -9.75 -2.16 -3.89
N GLY A 49 -10.45 -1.74 -2.83
CA GLY A 49 -10.20 -0.46 -2.18
C GLY A 49 -8.80 -0.34 -1.61
N SER A 50 -8.37 -1.33 -0.84
CA SER A 50 -7.03 -1.35 -0.23
C SER A 50 -5.91 -1.42 -1.26
N PHE A 51 -6.08 -2.21 -2.32
CA PHE A 51 -5.13 -2.29 -3.42
C PHE A 51 -5.02 -0.97 -4.18
N GLY A 52 -6.15 -0.34 -4.50
CA GLY A 52 -6.15 0.95 -5.18
C GLY A 52 -5.54 2.06 -4.34
N ALA A 53 -5.76 2.06 -3.02
CA ALA A 53 -5.13 3.01 -2.11
C ALA A 53 -3.62 2.75 -1.97
N ALA A 54 -3.17 1.50 -1.97
CA ALA A 54 -1.76 1.14 -1.86
C ALA A 54 -0.96 1.42 -3.14
N THR A 55 -1.56 1.24 -4.31
CA THR A 55 -0.89 1.44 -5.61
C THR A 55 -1.03 2.85 -6.18
N GLY A 56 -1.96 3.63 -5.66
CA GLY A 56 -2.22 4.97 -6.14
C GLY A 56 -2.54 5.92 -4.99
N SER A 57 -3.82 6.13 -4.76
CA SER A 57 -4.32 7.03 -3.72
C SER A 57 -5.71 6.58 -3.25
N VAL A 58 -6.20 7.18 -2.15
CA VAL A 58 -7.55 6.88 -1.64
C VAL A 58 -8.64 7.09 -2.69
N PRO A 59 -8.65 8.18 -3.49
CA PRO A 59 -9.59 8.32 -4.60
C PRO A 59 -9.55 7.17 -5.60
N THR A 60 -8.35 6.63 -5.91
CA THR A 60 -8.21 5.46 -6.79
C THR A 60 -8.84 4.22 -6.18
N GLY A 61 -8.63 3.99 -4.88
CA GLY A 61 -9.29 2.91 -4.14
C GLY A 61 -10.81 3.03 -4.14
N LEU A 62 -11.33 4.23 -3.89
CA LEU A 62 -12.78 4.51 -3.95
C LEU A 62 -13.36 4.32 -5.36
N ALA A 63 -12.63 4.71 -6.40
CA ALA A 63 -13.03 4.48 -7.78
C ALA A 63 -13.14 2.98 -8.09
N LEU A 64 -12.17 2.18 -7.65
CA LEU A 64 -12.21 0.73 -7.82
C LEU A 64 -13.39 0.09 -7.07
N ILE A 65 -13.69 0.52 -5.85
CA ILE A 65 -14.87 0.06 -5.10
C ILE A 65 -16.15 0.38 -5.89
N ARG A 66 -16.28 1.58 -6.43
CA ARG A 66 -17.44 1.98 -7.23
C ARG A 66 -17.57 1.22 -8.53
N CYS A 67 -16.47 0.80 -9.15
CA CYS A 67 -16.50 -0.06 -10.33
C CYS A 67 -17.04 -1.45 -10.02
N VAL A 68 -16.75 -1.98 -8.83
CA VAL A 68 -17.21 -3.31 -8.40
C VAL A 68 -18.62 -3.25 -7.83
N VAL A 69 -18.96 -2.20 -7.09
CA VAL A 69 -20.29 -1.99 -6.50
C VAL A 69 -20.80 -0.59 -6.83
N PRO A 70 -21.40 -0.40 -8.01
CA PRO A 70 -21.91 0.91 -8.44
C PRO A 70 -22.98 1.48 -7.52
N GLU A 71 -23.73 0.62 -6.84
CA GLU A 71 -24.85 1.01 -5.98
C GLU A 71 -24.43 1.49 -4.57
N GLY A 72 -23.15 1.39 -4.22
CA GLY A 72 -22.63 1.89 -2.94
C GLY A 72 -23.22 1.21 -1.68
N LYS A 73 -23.79 0.02 -1.81
CA LYS A 73 -24.49 -0.70 -0.72
C LYS A 73 -23.57 -1.38 0.29
N THR A 74 -22.25 -1.20 0.15
CA THR A 74 -21.28 -1.88 1.02
C THR A 74 -20.49 -0.87 1.84
N ASP A 75 -20.12 -1.29 3.04
CA ASP A 75 -19.26 -0.54 3.99
C ASP A 75 -17.76 -0.54 3.58
N ALA A 76 -17.44 -0.97 2.35
CA ALA A 76 -16.06 -1.01 1.88
C ALA A 76 -15.43 0.40 1.77
N ALA A 77 -16.20 1.39 1.31
CA ALA A 77 -15.75 2.77 1.21
C ALA A 77 -15.48 3.39 2.59
N ASP A 78 -16.38 3.16 3.55
CA ASP A 78 -16.23 3.66 4.92
C ASP A 78 -15.05 2.98 5.63
N THR A 79 -14.91 1.68 5.46
CA THR A 79 -13.76 0.92 5.99
C THR A 79 -12.44 1.45 5.44
N LEU A 80 -12.37 1.77 4.15
CA LEU A 80 -11.19 2.36 3.52
C LEU A 80 -10.90 3.76 4.07
N ALA A 81 -11.93 4.59 4.21
CA ALA A 81 -11.78 5.95 4.71
C ALA A 81 -11.26 5.98 6.16
N VAL A 82 -11.85 5.18 7.04
CA VAL A 82 -11.42 5.07 8.44
C VAL A 82 -10.01 4.49 8.54
N GLY A 83 -9.75 3.38 7.84
CA GLY A 83 -8.42 2.76 7.83
C GLY A 83 -7.34 3.73 7.34
N ASN A 84 -7.62 4.44 6.25
CA ASN A 84 -6.66 5.41 5.71
C ASN A 84 -6.45 6.61 6.64
N SER A 85 -7.48 7.11 7.32
CA SER A 85 -7.35 8.23 8.26
C SER A 85 -6.38 7.92 9.40
N ILE A 86 -6.39 6.69 9.90
CA ILE A 86 -5.48 6.24 10.95
C ILE A 86 -4.04 6.14 10.43
N TRP A 87 -3.86 5.56 9.25
CA TRP A 87 -2.55 5.25 8.70
C TRP A 87 -1.93 6.37 7.86
N ALA A 88 -2.72 7.35 7.40
CA ALA A 88 -2.22 8.45 6.55
C ALA A 88 -1.10 9.25 7.21
N THR A 89 -1.18 9.49 8.51
CA THR A 89 -0.15 10.22 9.25
C THR A 89 1.17 9.46 9.29
N VAL A 90 1.11 8.14 9.46
CA VAL A 90 2.29 7.28 9.54
C VAL A 90 2.93 7.13 8.16
N TYR A 91 2.14 6.76 7.14
CA TYR A 91 2.65 6.56 5.79
C TYR A 91 3.02 7.87 5.09
N GLY A 92 2.35 8.98 5.40
CA GLY A 92 2.63 10.28 4.81
C GLY A 92 3.99 10.86 5.23
N SER A 93 4.47 10.55 6.44
CA SER A 93 5.78 11.01 6.92
C SER A 93 6.94 10.10 6.49
N MET A 94 6.69 8.85 6.15
CA MET A 94 7.73 7.86 5.80
C MET A 94 8.62 8.26 4.60
N PRO A 95 8.09 8.76 3.47
CA PRO A 95 8.92 9.16 2.34
C PRO A 95 9.94 10.26 2.67
N ALA A 96 9.68 11.07 3.68
CA ALA A 96 10.62 12.10 4.11
C ALA A 96 11.66 11.55 5.10
N ILE A 97 11.25 10.68 6.02
CA ILE A 97 12.10 10.18 7.11
C ILE A 97 13.04 9.08 6.63
N VAL A 98 12.57 8.16 5.79
CA VAL A 98 13.35 6.99 5.36
C VAL A 98 14.62 7.35 4.58
N PRO A 99 14.61 8.26 3.58
CA PRO A 99 15.82 8.66 2.90
C PRO A 99 16.83 9.36 3.81
N MET A 100 16.34 10.18 4.75
CA MET A 100 17.21 10.87 5.71
C MET A 100 17.92 9.87 6.64
N LEU A 101 17.20 8.87 7.14
CA LEU A 101 17.79 7.81 7.95
C LEU A 101 18.77 6.94 7.18
N ALA A 102 18.50 6.66 5.91
CA ALA A 102 19.38 5.89 5.05
C ALA A 102 20.72 6.56 4.85
N VAL A 103 20.73 7.89 4.70
CA VAL A 103 21.98 8.67 4.53
C VAL A 103 22.75 8.82 5.84
N THR A 104 22.06 8.98 6.97
CA THR A 104 22.71 9.27 8.28
C THR A 104 23.17 8.02 9.03
N MET A 105 22.39 6.95 8.97
CA MET A 105 22.60 5.74 9.78
C MET A 105 22.81 4.46 8.96
N GLY A 106 22.91 4.59 7.65
CA GLY A 106 23.07 3.44 6.74
C GLY A 106 21.75 2.74 6.41
N MET A 107 21.82 1.83 5.45
CA MET A 107 20.63 1.18 4.85
C MET A 107 19.95 0.13 5.75
N ILE A 108 20.65 -0.35 6.79
CA ILE A 108 20.15 -1.43 7.65
C ILE A 108 18.97 -0.95 8.52
N ILE A 109 19.03 0.27 9.03
CA ILE A 109 18.01 0.81 9.93
C ILE A 109 16.66 1.05 9.22
N PRO A 110 16.60 1.72 8.06
CA PRO A 110 15.35 1.87 7.32
C PRO A 110 14.70 0.53 6.92
N ILE A 111 15.52 -0.46 6.54
CA ILE A 111 15.02 -1.81 6.21
C ILE A 111 14.41 -2.47 7.46
N GLY A 112 15.06 -2.35 8.61
CA GLY A 112 14.54 -2.86 9.88
C GLY A 112 13.23 -2.21 10.29
N ILE A 113 13.10 -0.90 10.14
CA ILE A 113 11.86 -0.15 10.42
C ILE A 113 10.75 -0.59 9.47
N GLY A 114 11.03 -0.70 8.17
CA GLY A 114 10.06 -1.16 7.18
C GLY A 114 9.58 -2.58 7.46
N ALA A 115 10.47 -3.50 7.80
CA ALA A 115 10.13 -4.86 8.19
C ALA A 115 9.28 -4.91 9.46
N ALA A 116 9.62 -4.12 10.49
CA ALA A 116 8.85 -4.03 11.71
C ALA A 116 7.43 -3.51 11.46
N MET A 117 7.29 -2.45 10.65
CA MET A 117 5.99 -1.90 10.26
C MET A 117 5.11 -2.86 9.45
N MET A 118 5.71 -3.83 8.79
CA MET A 118 5.00 -4.87 8.07
C MET A 118 4.59 -6.04 8.98
N ILE A 119 5.47 -6.44 9.89
CA ILE A 119 5.29 -7.60 10.77
C ILE A 119 4.32 -7.29 11.92
N VAL A 120 4.41 -6.11 12.54
CA VAL A 120 3.59 -5.74 13.71
C VAL A 120 2.09 -5.76 13.40
N PRO A 121 1.57 -5.11 12.34
CA PRO A 121 0.15 -5.20 12.00
C PRO A 121 -0.29 -6.60 11.62
N LEU A 122 0.58 -7.40 11.02
CA LEU A 122 0.33 -8.80 10.69
C LEU A 122 0.10 -9.64 11.95
N ILE A 123 0.98 -9.51 12.94
CA ILE A 123 0.86 -10.23 14.22
C ILE A 123 -0.42 -9.80 14.94
N ILE A 124 -0.68 -8.49 15.04
CA ILE A 124 -1.88 -7.95 15.66
C ILE A 124 -3.14 -8.47 14.93
N GLY A 125 -3.15 -8.43 13.60
CA GLY A 125 -4.24 -8.95 12.80
C GLY A 125 -4.47 -10.45 13.02
N MET A 126 -3.42 -11.27 13.04
CA MET A 126 -3.54 -12.69 13.31
C MET A 126 -4.07 -12.99 14.71
N ILE A 127 -3.63 -12.26 15.73
CA ILE A 127 -4.07 -12.46 17.11
C ILE A 127 -5.53 -12.04 17.28
N PHE A 128 -5.93 -10.90 16.71
CA PHE A 128 -7.26 -10.33 16.90
C PHE A 128 -8.33 -11.03 16.08
N PHE A 129 -8.03 -11.40 14.82
CA PHE A 129 -9.01 -12.00 13.91
C PHE A 129 -9.03 -13.52 13.92
N ARG A 130 -8.01 -14.19 14.44
CA ARG A 130 -8.01 -15.66 14.61
C ARG A 130 -8.91 -16.13 15.78
N ARG A 131 -9.34 -15.25 16.66
CA ARG A 131 -10.19 -15.54 17.83
C ARG A 131 -11.69 -15.46 17.57
N LYS A 132 -12.12 -15.28 16.32
CA LYS A 132 -13.53 -15.38 15.90
C LYS A 132 -13.61 -16.30 14.67
#